data_548d05baa0f7a19a9261ece106e69a64
#
_entry.id   548d05baa0f7a19a9261ece106e69a64
#
_cell.length_a   1.000
_cell.length_b   1.000
_cell.length_c   1.000
_cell.angle_alpha   90.00
_cell.angle_beta   90.00
_cell.angle_gamma   90.00
#
_symmetry.space_group_name_H-M   'P 1'
#
loop_
_entity.id
_entity.type
_entity.pdbx_description
1 polymer ?
#
loop_
_entity_poly.entity_id
_entity_poly.type
_entity_poly.pdbx_seq_one_letter_code
_entity_poly.pdbx_strand_id
1 'polypeptide(L)'
;VTTPRERDETSEVLDDHLVRQVVPARGQPYEHRCPRAAFEQIAHAAEELGEQGFTLESLLEYERTAGRDVTFTNVAVALAFLRERSILDVRYRRNHAATTSVHLDAMTEYHALAENG
;
A
#
# COMPACT_ATOMS: atom_id res chain seq x y z
N VAL A 1 -17.92 -24.04 15.36
CA VAL A 1 -18.11 -23.81 13.92
C VAL A 1 -16.79 -23.39 13.29
N THR A 2 -16.35 -24.16 12.33
CA THR A 2 -15.10 -23.86 11.64
C THR A 2 -15.42 -22.95 10.46
N THR A 3 -15.02 -21.69 10.55
CA THR A 3 -15.09 -20.80 9.39
C THR A 3 -14.09 -21.26 8.34
N PRO A 4 -14.44 -21.19 7.05
CA PRO A 4 -13.46 -21.48 6.01
C PRO A 4 -12.25 -20.58 6.22
N ARG A 5 -11.07 -21.14 6.05
CA ARG A 5 -9.84 -20.37 6.20
C ARG A 5 -9.80 -19.30 5.11
N GLU A 6 -9.75 -18.06 5.54
CA GLU A 6 -9.62 -16.94 4.63
C GLU A 6 -8.16 -16.64 4.38
N ARG A 7 -7.92 -15.87 3.32
CA ARG A 7 -6.60 -15.37 2.98
C ARG A 7 -6.17 -14.37 4.06
N ASP A 8 -5.02 -14.60 4.66
CA ASP A 8 -4.44 -13.69 5.65
C ASP A 8 -3.37 -12.84 5.01
N GLU A 9 -3.41 -11.54 5.25
CA GLU A 9 -2.41 -10.61 4.77
C GLU A 9 -1.96 -9.71 5.91
N THR A 10 -0.66 -9.55 6.03
CA THR A 10 -0.06 -8.66 7.04
C THR A 10 1.06 -7.87 6.40
N SER A 11 1.35 -6.71 6.99
CA SER A 11 2.45 -5.86 6.54
C SER A 11 3.53 -5.79 7.61
N GLU A 12 4.78 -5.72 7.17
CA GLU A 12 5.93 -5.49 8.05
C GLU A 12 6.99 -4.72 7.29
N VAL A 13 7.98 -4.19 7.99
CA VAL A 13 9.11 -3.52 7.37
C VAL A 13 10.38 -4.34 7.65
N LEU A 14 11.03 -4.79 6.58
CA LEU A 14 12.26 -5.58 6.62
C LEU A 14 13.25 -5.01 5.62
N ASP A 15 14.48 -4.76 6.07
CA ASP A 15 15.55 -4.24 5.20
C ASP A 15 15.12 -3.01 4.41
N ASP A 16 14.43 -2.09 5.08
CA ASP A 16 13.92 -0.85 4.50
C ASP A 16 12.98 -1.09 3.29
N HIS A 17 12.23 -2.18 3.37
CA HIS A 17 11.17 -2.51 2.42
C HIS A 17 9.87 -2.71 3.18
N LEU A 18 8.79 -2.21 2.62
CA LEU A 18 7.45 -2.58 3.08
C LEU A 18 7.15 -3.94 2.47
N VAL A 19 6.90 -4.93 3.32
CA VAL A 19 6.69 -6.31 2.89
C VAL A 19 5.26 -6.71 3.21
N ARG A 20 4.54 -7.19 2.20
CA ARG A 20 3.20 -7.74 2.36
C ARG A 20 3.29 -9.26 2.38
N GLN A 21 3.04 -9.85 3.53
CA GLN A 21 2.99 -11.31 3.69
C GLN A 21 1.59 -11.78 3.36
N VAL A 22 1.49 -12.78 2.51
CA VAL A 22 0.20 -13.33 2.09
C VAL A 22 0.18 -14.83 2.36
N VAL A 23 -0.78 -15.25 3.17
CA VAL A 23 -1.05 -16.67 3.41
C VAL A 23 -2.39 -16.97 2.75
N PRO A 24 -2.39 -17.53 1.54
CA PRO A 24 -3.65 -17.79 0.83
C PRO A 24 -4.42 -18.92 1.49
N ALA A 25 -5.72 -18.98 1.23
CA ALA A 25 -6.55 -20.08 1.70
C ALA A 25 -6.07 -21.43 1.17
N ARG A 26 -5.49 -21.41 -0.02
CA ARG A 26 -4.86 -22.59 -0.67
C ARG A 26 -3.57 -22.16 -1.32
N GLY A 27 -2.58 -23.05 -1.31
CA GLY A 27 -1.28 -22.80 -1.92
C GLY A 27 -0.25 -22.36 -0.89
N GLN A 28 0.91 -21.99 -1.37
CA GLN A 28 2.05 -21.65 -0.54
C GLN A 28 2.01 -20.18 -0.13
N PRO A 29 2.44 -19.87 1.11
CA PRO A 29 2.62 -18.48 1.50
C PRO A 29 3.62 -17.79 0.59
N TYR A 30 3.40 -16.49 0.35
CA TYR A 30 4.31 -15.69 -0.46
C TYR A 30 4.35 -14.26 0.06
N GLU A 31 5.32 -13.49 -0.41
CA GLU A 31 5.44 -12.09 -0.04
C GLU A 31 5.67 -11.22 -1.26
N HIS A 32 5.24 -9.98 -1.15
CA HIS A 32 5.53 -8.92 -2.11
C HIS A 32 6.22 -7.78 -1.39
N ARG A 33 7.16 -7.13 -2.05
CA ARG A 33 7.97 -6.08 -1.45
C ARG A 33 7.82 -4.77 -2.19
N CYS A 34 7.95 -3.68 -1.42
CA CYS A 34 7.97 -2.33 -1.95
C CYS A 34 9.12 -1.58 -1.25
N PRO A 35 10.18 -1.20 -1.96
CA PRO A 35 11.26 -0.42 -1.35
C PRO A 35 10.73 0.88 -0.76
N ARG A 36 11.36 1.35 0.32
CA ARG A 36 10.92 2.58 0.98
C ARG A 36 10.83 3.76 0.01
N ALA A 37 11.80 3.93 -0.87
CA ALA A 37 11.77 5.01 -1.84
C ALA A 37 10.55 4.95 -2.75
N ALA A 38 10.18 3.75 -3.21
CA ALA A 38 8.99 3.55 -4.03
C ALA A 38 7.73 3.81 -3.21
N PHE A 39 7.69 3.35 -1.96
CA PHE A 39 6.56 3.61 -1.06
C PHE A 39 6.34 5.10 -0.86
N GLU A 40 7.41 5.84 -0.64
CA GLU A 40 7.34 7.29 -0.46
C GLU A 40 6.80 8.00 -1.70
N GLN A 41 7.28 7.61 -2.88
CA GLN A 41 6.78 8.15 -4.15
C GLN A 41 5.28 7.86 -4.33
N ILE A 42 4.87 6.64 -4.02
CA ILE A 42 3.47 6.23 -4.12
C ILE A 42 2.61 7.01 -3.13
N ALA A 43 3.11 7.23 -1.90
CA ALA A 43 2.39 8.02 -0.90
C ALA A 43 2.17 9.46 -1.36
N HIS A 44 3.17 10.08 -2.01
CA HIS A 44 3.01 11.40 -2.60
C HIS A 44 1.97 11.40 -3.71
N ALA A 45 1.99 10.40 -4.59
CA ALA A 45 1.01 10.28 -5.67
C ALA A 45 -0.40 10.09 -5.11
N ALA A 46 -0.54 9.26 -4.07
CA ALA A 46 -1.82 9.03 -3.40
C ALA A 46 -2.37 10.31 -2.78
N GLU A 47 -1.49 11.18 -2.26
CA GLU A 47 -1.90 12.48 -1.73
C GLU A 47 -2.42 13.38 -2.85
N GLU A 48 -1.70 13.44 -3.98
CA GLU A 48 -2.11 14.25 -5.14
C GLU A 48 -3.44 13.78 -5.74
N LEU A 49 -3.65 12.48 -5.84
CA LEU A 49 -4.81 11.91 -6.51
C LEU A 49 -5.97 11.61 -5.55
N GLY A 50 -5.71 11.63 -4.25
CA GLY A 50 -6.65 11.14 -3.25
C GLY A 50 -7.92 11.96 -3.09
N GLU A 51 -7.89 13.25 -3.40
CA GLU A 51 -9.06 14.10 -3.29
C GLU A 51 -10.12 13.71 -4.33
N GLN A 52 -9.68 13.48 -5.56
CA GLN A 52 -10.57 13.08 -6.66
C GLN A 52 -10.88 11.60 -6.64
N GLY A 53 -10.00 10.81 -6.06
CA GLY A 53 -10.09 9.36 -6.08
C GLY A 53 -9.30 8.76 -7.24
N PHE A 54 -8.77 7.57 -7.02
CA PHE A 54 -7.93 6.90 -8.02
C PHE A 54 -8.02 5.39 -7.87
N THR A 55 -7.65 4.69 -8.95
CA THR A 55 -7.48 3.25 -8.94
C THR A 55 -5.99 2.92 -8.89
N LEU A 56 -5.66 1.66 -8.60
CA LEU A 56 -4.27 1.21 -8.66
C LEU A 56 -3.68 1.51 -10.05
N GLU A 57 -4.42 1.17 -11.08
CA GLU A 57 -3.97 1.35 -12.46
C GLU A 57 -3.75 2.82 -12.80
N SER A 58 -4.63 3.71 -12.35
CA SER A 58 -4.48 5.14 -12.63
C SER A 58 -3.29 5.74 -11.89
N LEU A 59 -3.00 5.28 -10.68
CA LEU A 59 -1.82 5.74 -9.95
C LEU A 59 -0.54 5.23 -10.62
N LEU A 60 -0.54 3.98 -11.04
CA LEU A 60 0.61 3.40 -11.74
C LEU A 60 0.90 4.19 -13.02
N GLU A 61 -0.14 4.53 -13.77
CA GLU A 61 0.00 5.34 -14.98
C GLU A 61 0.52 6.74 -14.67
N TYR A 62 0.01 7.36 -13.61
CA TYR A 62 0.48 8.67 -13.14
C TYR A 62 2.00 8.62 -12.85
N GLU A 63 2.46 7.58 -12.16
CA GLU A 63 3.87 7.42 -11.85
C GLU A 63 4.71 7.19 -13.10
N ARG A 64 4.24 6.37 -14.02
CA ARG A 64 4.94 6.10 -15.28
C ARG A 64 5.06 7.34 -16.13
N THR A 65 3.99 8.11 -16.23
CA THR A 65 3.97 9.37 -17.00
C THR A 65 4.96 10.37 -16.41
N ALA A 66 5.13 10.36 -15.08
CA ALA A 66 6.10 11.22 -14.41
C ALA A 66 7.53 10.70 -14.50
N GLY A 67 7.75 9.55 -15.16
CA GLY A 67 9.08 8.96 -15.32
C GLY A 67 9.59 8.25 -14.08
N ARG A 68 8.73 7.93 -13.13
CA ARG A 68 9.11 7.21 -11.93
C ARG A 68 9.06 5.71 -12.14
N ASP A 69 10.05 5.02 -11.61
CA ASP A 69 10.22 3.58 -11.80
C ASP A 69 9.57 2.80 -10.65
N VAL A 70 8.24 2.69 -10.70
CA VAL A 70 7.51 1.86 -9.75
C VAL A 70 6.78 0.75 -10.49
N THR A 71 6.62 -0.39 -9.84
CA THR A 71 5.97 -1.55 -10.46
C THR A 71 4.55 -1.68 -9.96
N PHE A 72 3.75 -2.46 -10.67
CA PHE A 72 2.40 -2.83 -10.23
C PHE A 72 2.43 -3.39 -8.81
N THR A 73 3.39 -4.29 -8.53
CA THR A 73 3.52 -4.91 -7.20
C THR A 73 3.82 -3.87 -6.12
N ASN A 74 4.70 -2.91 -6.41
CA ASN A 74 5.00 -1.83 -5.46
C ASN A 74 3.73 -1.06 -5.10
N VAL A 75 2.94 -0.69 -6.11
CA VAL A 75 1.70 0.05 -5.89
C VAL A 75 0.70 -0.78 -5.10
N ALA A 76 0.54 -2.06 -5.45
CA ALA A 76 -0.38 -2.95 -4.75
C ALA A 76 -0.04 -3.08 -3.27
N VAL A 77 1.25 -3.28 -2.95
CA VAL A 77 1.73 -3.38 -1.56
C VAL A 77 1.47 -2.08 -0.80
N ALA A 78 1.82 -0.95 -1.40
CA ALA A 78 1.67 0.35 -0.77
C ALA A 78 0.20 0.67 -0.49
N LEU A 79 -0.68 0.49 -1.49
CA LEU A 79 -2.10 0.82 -1.32
C LEU A 79 -2.76 -0.09 -0.29
N ALA A 80 -2.40 -1.37 -0.25
CA ALA A 80 -2.94 -2.29 0.76
C ALA A 80 -2.60 -1.80 2.18
N PHE A 81 -1.36 -1.38 2.40
CA PHE A 81 -0.91 -0.85 3.67
C PHE A 81 -1.65 0.45 4.03
N LEU A 82 -1.76 1.38 3.09
CA LEU A 82 -2.43 2.66 3.33
C LEU A 82 -3.91 2.47 3.67
N ARG A 83 -4.59 1.53 3.01
CA ARG A 83 -5.98 1.20 3.34
C ARG A 83 -6.08 0.55 4.72
N GLU A 84 -5.17 -0.37 5.03
CA GLU A 84 -5.15 -1.06 6.32
C GLU A 84 -4.96 -0.08 7.48
N ARG A 85 -4.18 0.97 7.27
CA ARG A 85 -3.91 2.00 8.27
C ARG A 85 -4.91 3.17 8.23
N SER A 86 -5.97 3.03 7.44
CA SER A 86 -7.03 4.04 7.31
C SER A 86 -6.53 5.40 6.81
N ILE A 87 -5.44 5.40 6.06
CA ILE A 87 -4.92 6.59 5.40
C ILE A 87 -5.65 6.80 4.07
N LEU A 88 -6.06 5.69 3.44
CA LEU A 88 -6.92 5.69 2.27
C LEU A 88 -8.21 4.95 2.59
N ASP A 89 -9.28 5.33 1.92
CA ASP A 89 -10.60 4.78 2.06
C ASP A 89 -11.11 4.40 0.67
N VAL A 90 -11.82 3.28 0.55
CA VAL A 90 -12.36 2.83 -0.74
C VAL A 90 -13.82 3.23 -0.83
N ARG A 91 -14.15 4.04 -1.83
CA ARG A 91 -15.52 4.44 -2.14
C ARG A 91 -15.75 4.27 -3.64
N TYR A 92 -16.81 3.56 -4.01
CA TYR A 92 -17.16 3.30 -5.40
C TYR A 92 -15.98 2.72 -6.20
N ARG A 93 -15.25 1.77 -5.57
CA ARG A 93 -14.08 1.10 -6.16
C ARG A 93 -12.88 2.01 -6.41
N ARG A 94 -12.87 3.20 -5.82
CA ARG A 94 -11.75 4.13 -5.94
C ARG A 94 -11.17 4.42 -4.57
N ASN A 95 -9.87 4.63 -4.54
CA ASN A 95 -9.18 5.02 -3.31
C ASN A 95 -9.28 6.53 -3.15
N HIS A 96 -9.64 6.97 -1.94
CA HIS A 96 -9.73 8.39 -1.59
C HIS A 96 -8.90 8.65 -0.35
N ALA A 97 -8.34 9.85 -0.25
CA ALA A 97 -7.63 10.25 0.95
C ALA A 97 -8.59 10.27 2.14
N ALA A 98 -8.22 9.58 3.22
CA ALA A 98 -9.00 9.57 4.46
C ALA A 98 -8.40 10.51 5.51
N THR A 99 -7.23 11.08 5.22
CA THR A 99 -6.55 12.06 6.09
C THR A 99 -6.16 13.26 5.26
N THR A 100 -5.82 14.38 5.93
CA THR A 100 -5.42 15.60 5.24
C THR A 100 -3.95 15.62 4.83
N SER A 101 -3.16 14.67 5.32
CA SER A 101 -1.72 14.61 5.07
C SER A 101 -1.31 13.17 4.78
N VAL A 102 -1.70 12.68 3.62
CA VAL A 102 -1.51 11.26 3.24
C VAL A 102 -0.03 10.87 3.29
N HIS A 103 0.85 11.65 2.69
CA HIS A 103 2.27 11.33 2.67
C HIS A 103 2.86 11.31 4.09
N LEU A 104 2.59 12.34 4.89
CA LEU A 104 3.11 12.42 6.24
C LEU A 104 2.62 11.24 7.09
N ASP A 105 1.33 10.96 7.03
CA ASP A 105 0.74 9.86 7.80
C ASP A 105 1.26 8.52 7.33
N ALA A 106 1.46 8.35 6.03
CA ALA A 106 2.03 7.13 5.46
C ALA A 106 3.44 6.87 6.00
N MET A 107 4.28 7.90 6.00
CA MET A 107 5.65 7.76 6.48
C MET A 107 5.71 7.56 8.00
N THR A 108 4.80 8.18 8.74
CA THR A 108 4.67 7.98 10.19
C THR A 108 4.34 6.51 10.50
N GLU A 109 3.38 5.94 9.78
CA GLU A 109 3.00 4.55 9.97
C GLU A 109 4.10 3.59 9.51
N TYR A 110 4.79 3.92 8.44
CA TYR A 110 5.93 3.13 7.97
C TYR A 110 7.01 3.05 9.05
N HIS A 111 7.40 4.18 9.62
CA HIS A 111 8.45 4.22 10.65
C HIS A 111 8.00 3.53 11.93
N ALA A 112 6.74 3.68 12.32
CA ALA A 112 6.20 2.99 13.49
C ALA A 112 6.28 1.47 13.30
N LEU A 113 5.95 0.98 12.11
CA LEU A 113 6.02 -0.44 11.80
C LEU A 113 7.46 -0.93 11.80
N ALA A 114 8.40 -0.12 11.28
CA ALA A 114 9.82 -0.47 11.26
C ALA A 114 10.41 -0.59 12.68
N GLU A 115 9.98 0.28 13.59
CA GLU A 115 10.45 0.25 14.99
C GLU A 115 9.88 -0.93 15.77
N ASN A 116 8.68 -1.36 15.45
CA ASN A 116 8.01 -2.46 16.16
C ASN A 116 8.31 -3.83 15.54
N GLY A 117 8.97 -3.83 14.43
CA GLY A 117 9.42 -5.04 13.75
C GLY A 117 10.76 -5.51 14.29
#